data_a6ed55e357a16d9814f5a2f669761ea5
#
_entry.id   a6ed55e357a16d9814f5a2f669761ea5
#
_cell.length_a   1.000
_cell.length_b   1.000
_cell.length_c   1.000
_cell.angle_alpha   90.00
_cell.angle_beta   90.00
_cell.angle_gamma   90.00
#
_symmetry.space_group_name_H-M   'P 1'
#
loop_
_entity.id
_entity.type
_entity.pdbx_description
1 polymer ?
#
loop_
_entity_poly.entity_id
_entity_poly.type
_entity_poly.pdbx_seq_one_letter_code
_entity_poly.pdbx_strand_id
1 'polypeptide(L)'
;MHGLAVPSDWIRRWSHLVPAGGSVLDVACGQGRHMRWFLERNHPVTGIDKAQEAIESIAYLGEAICADIEAGPWPLPGRRFDCVVVTNYLWRPLLPTILDSVAPGGVLLYETFAQGNESVGRPARADFLLRPGELLQAF
;
A
#
# COMPACT_ATOMS: atom_id res chain seq x y z
N MET A 1 20.73 -13.21 -0.58
CA MET A 1 20.46 -11.99 -1.29
C MET A 1 19.71 -10.97 -0.47
N HIS A 2 20.34 -9.93 -0.17
CA HIS A 2 19.73 -8.94 0.72
C HIS A 2 19.24 -7.70 -0.01
N GLY A 3 19.19 -7.74 -1.31
CA GLY A 3 18.61 -6.66 -2.08
C GLY A 3 17.09 -6.69 -2.12
N LEU A 4 16.49 -7.81 -1.73
CA LEU A 4 15.03 -7.95 -1.78
C LEU A 4 14.50 -8.02 -0.36
N ALA A 5 13.76 -7.02 0.04
CA ALA A 5 13.13 -7.01 1.35
C ALA A 5 12.02 -8.04 1.42
N VAL A 6 11.85 -8.63 2.58
CA VAL A 6 10.79 -9.59 2.83
C VAL A 6 9.46 -8.83 3.01
N PRO A 7 8.35 -9.30 2.45
CA PRO A 7 7.05 -8.69 2.71
C PRO A 7 6.73 -8.72 4.21
N SER A 8 5.96 -7.75 4.68
CA SER A 8 5.59 -7.70 6.08
C SER A 8 4.70 -8.89 6.44
N ASP A 9 4.81 -9.34 7.70
CA ASP A 9 3.98 -10.45 8.19
C ASP A 9 2.49 -10.09 8.11
N TRP A 10 2.16 -8.83 8.38
CA TRP A 10 0.78 -8.34 8.32
C TRP A 10 0.21 -8.51 6.91
N ILE A 11 0.96 -8.07 5.90
CA ILE A 11 0.53 -8.16 4.51
C ILE A 11 0.42 -9.62 4.09
N ARG A 12 1.41 -10.45 4.43
CA ARG A 12 1.36 -11.87 4.08
C ARG A 12 0.15 -12.55 4.72
N ARG A 13 -0.13 -12.23 5.97
CA ARG A 13 -1.20 -12.85 6.73
C ARG A 13 -2.56 -12.59 6.10
N TRP A 14 -2.81 -11.38 5.61
CA TRP A 14 -4.12 -10.97 5.15
C TRP A 14 -4.28 -10.93 3.64
N SER A 15 -3.22 -11.26 2.89
CA SER A 15 -3.28 -11.21 1.42
C SER A 15 -4.32 -12.15 0.83
N HIS A 16 -4.69 -13.21 1.57
CA HIS A 16 -5.71 -14.15 1.09
C HIS A 16 -7.10 -13.52 0.96
N LEU A 17 -7.30 -12.36 1.55
CA LEU A 17 -8.58 -11.65 1.44
C LEU A 17 -8.76 -10.96 0.08
N VAL A 18 -7.71 -10.84 -0.69
CA VAL A 18 -7.81 -10.27 -2.05
C VAL A 18 -8.43 -11.32 -2.96
N PRO A 19 -9.51 -10.98 -3.70
CA PRO A 19 -10.12 -11.96 -4.60
C PRO A 19 -9.10 -12.49 -5.62
N ALA A 20 -9.27 -13.72 -6.05
CA ALA A 20 -8.36 -14.32 -7.02
C ALA A 20 -8.24 -13.44 -8.25
N GLY A 21 -7.01 -13.12 -8.64
CA GLY A 21 -6.75 -12.24 -9.78
C GLY A 21 -7.06 -10.77 -9.54
N GLY A 22 -7.46 -10.39 -8.33
CA GLY A 22 -7.81 -9.01 -8.02
C GLY A 22 -6.64 -8.06 -8.11
N SER A 23 -6.91 -6.82 -8.50
CA SER A 23 -5.89 -5.79 -8.66
C SER A 23 -5.40 -5.27 -7.31
N VAL A 24 -4.11 -4.94 -7.25
CA VAL A 24 -3.48 -4.46 -6.02
C VAL A 24 -2.74 -3.15 -6.30
N LEU A 25 -3.00 -2.14 -5.47
CA LEU A 25 -2.27 -0.88 -5.48
C LEU A 25 -1.40 -0.80 -4.23
N ASP A 26 -0.12 -0.52 -4.42
CA ASP A 26 0.82 -0.32 -3.31
C ASP A 26 1.20 1.16 -3.27
N VAL A 27 0.70 1.86 -2.25
CA VAL A 27 0.94 3.30 -2.07
C VAL A 27 2.23 3.50 -1.30
N ALA A 28 3.15 4.31 -1.84
CA ALA A 28 4.50 4.48 -1.32
C ALA A 28 5.23 3.13 -1.33
N CYS A 29 5.31 2.53 -2.51
CA CYS A 29 5.71 1.14 -2.67
C CYS A 29 7.20 0.87 -2.48
N GLY A 30 8.04 1.91 -2.50
CA GLY A 30 9.47 1.72 -2.40
C GLY A 30 10.00 0.79 -3.48
N GLN A 31 10.77 -0.22 -3.08
CA GLN A 31 11.37 -1.16 -4.02
C GLN A 31 10.49 -2.37 -4.32
N GLY A 32 9.22 -2.29 -3.94
CA GLY A 32 8.22 -3.25 -4.44
C GLY A 32 8.19 -4.60 -3.76
N ARG A 33 8.58 -4.69 -2.48
CA ARG A 33 8.54 -5.99 -1.79
C ARG A 33 7.13 -6.58 -1.76
N HIS A 34 6.12 -5.75 -1.58
CA HIS A 34 4.73 -6.22 -1.56
C HIS A 34 4.19 -6.41 -2.97
N MET A 35 4.62 -5.59 -3.93
CA MET A 35 4.25 -5.80 -5.33
C MET A 35 4.72 -7.18 -5.81
N ARG A 36 5.95 -7.56 -5.47
CA ARG A 36 6.46 -8.89 -5.84
C ARG A 36 5.66 -10.00 -5.19
N TRP A 37 5.29 -9.83 -3.92
CA TRP A 37 4.48 -10.82 -3.21
C TRP A 37 3.15 -11.06 -3.90
N PHE A 38 2.44 -9.99 -4.25
CA PHE A 38 1.14 -10.12 -4.90
C PHE A 38 1.25 -10.60 -6.35
N LEU A 39 2.27 -10.13 -7.06
CA LEU A 39 2.47 -10.60 -8.45
C LEU A 39 2.71 -12.10 -8.49
N GLU A 40 3.48 -12.63 -7.55
CA GLU A 40 3.73 -14.07 -7.46
C GLU A 40 2.46 -14.86 -7.18
N ARG A 41 1.44 -14.20 -6.69
CA ARG A 41 0.14 -14.80 -6.39
C ARG A 41 -0.92 -14.44 -7.43
N ASN A 42 -0.46 -14.02 -8.59
CA ASN A 42 -1.29 -13.79 -9.77
C ASN A 42 -2.21 -12.57 -9.65
N HIS A 43 -1.77 -11.56 -8.91
CA HIS A 43 -2.48 -10.29 -8.84
C HIS A 43 -1.76 -9.25 -9.70
N PRO A 44 -2.46 -8.56 -10.60
CA PRO A 44 -1.85 -7.41 -11.26
C PRO A 44 -1.56 -6.32 -10.23
N VAL A 45 -0.39 -5.69 -10.34
CA VAL A 45 0.08 -4.76 -9.31
C VAL A 45 0.37 -3.40 -9.92
N THR A 46 0.08 -2.36 -9.14
CA THR A 46 0.39 -0.98 -9.47
C THR A 46 1.08 -0.38 -8.25
N GLY A 47 2.18 0.32 -8.46
CA GLY A 47 2.91 0.95 -7.37
C GLY A 47 3.10 2.44 -7.60
N ILE A 48 3.06 3.21 -6.53
CA ILE A 48 3.33 4.64 -6.54
C ILE A 48 4.45 4.93 -5.56
N ASP A 49 5.45 5.68 -5.99
CA ASP A 49 6.48 6.18 -5.11
C ASP A 49 7.05 7.47 -5.67
N LYS A 50 7.57 8.33 -4.80
CA LYS A 50 8.16 9.58 -5.29
C LYS A 50 9.60 9.41 -5.73
N ALA A 51 10.27 8.33 -5.35
CA ALA A 51 11.66 8.10 -5.68
C ALA A 51 11.78 7.48 -7.07
N GLN A 52 12.34 8.23 -8.00
CA GLN A 52 12.50 7.78 -9.39
C GLN A 52 13.28 6.46 -9.47
N GLU A 53 14.33 6.32 -8.66
CA GLU A 53 15.14 5.11 -8.66
C GLU A 53 14.32 3.89 -8.24
N ALA A 54 13.47 4.05 -7.23
CA ALA A 54 12.61 2.96 -6.79
C ALA A 54 11.65 2.54 -7.91
N ILE A 55 11.04 3.50 -8.56
CA ILE A 55 10.10 3.24 -9.66
C ILE A 55 10.79 2.51 -10.81
N GLU A 56 11.99 2.94 -11.16
CA GLU A 56 12.72 2.28 -12.24
C GLU A 56 13.04 0.83 -11.89
N SER A 57 13.29 0.55 -10.62
CA SER A 57 13.65 -0.79 -10.18
C SER A 57 12.45 -1.77 -10.20
N ILE A 58 11.22 -1.26 -10.23
CA ILE A 58 10.02 -2.10 -10.15
C ILE A 58 9.18 -2.07 -11.42
N ALA A 59 9.59 -1.33 -12.43
CA ALA A 59 8.79 -1.17 -13.65
C ALA A 59 8.49 -2.51 -14.34
N TYR A 60 9.34 -3.51 -14.15
CA TYR A 60 9.12 -4.83 -14.74
C TYR A 60 8.02 -5.63 -14.03
N LEU A 61 7.62 -5.22 -12.83
CA LEU A 61 6.60 -5.95 -12.06
C LEU A 61 5.19 -5.63 -12.50
N GLY A 62 4.97 -4.40 -12.96
CA GLY A 62 3.64 -3.96 -13.33
C GLY A 62 3.63 -2.47 -13.57
N GLU A 63 2.49 -1.84 -13.35
CA GLU A 63 2.39 -0.39 -13.52
C GLU A 63 3.14 0.31 -12.38
N ALA A 64 4.09 1.17 -12.74
CA ALA A 64 4.91 1.87 -11.74
C ALA A 64 4.86 3.36 -12.03
N ILE A 65 4.44 4.14 -11.04
CA ILE A 65 4.16 5.56 -11.19
C ILE A 65 5.03 6.36 -10.23
N CYS A 66 5.84 7.25 -10.78
CA CYS A 66 6.63 8.18 -9.98
C CYS A 66 5.80 9.43 -9.75
N ALA A 67 5.39 9.65 -8.51
CA ALA A 67 4.58 10.81 -8.17
C ALA A 67 4.77 11.17 -6.70
N ASP A 68 4.81 12.46 -6.43
CA ASP A 68 4.77 12.98 -5.07
C ASP A 68 3.30 13.25 -4.73
N ILE A 69 2.68 12.31 -4.03
CA ILE A 69 1.26 12.36 -3.75
C ILE A 69 0.88 13.35 -2.66
N GLU A 70 1.87 13.94 -1.99
CA GLU A 70 1.63 15.00 -1.01
C GLU A 70 1.69 16.37 -1.64
N ALA A 71 2.64 16.59 -2.53
CA ALA A 71 2.83 17.90 -3.15
C ALA A 71 2.11 18.03 -4.49
N GLY A 72 1.84 16.93 -5.17
CA GLY A 72 1.21 16.92 -6.47
C GLY A 72 -0.15 16.24 -6.46
N PRO A 73 -0.80 16.15 -7.63
CA PRO A 73 -2.11 15.52 -7.71
C PRO A 73 -2.01 14.00 -7.57
N TRP A 74 -3.11 13.41 -7.14
CA TRP A 74 -3.24 11.96 -7.13
C TRP A 74 -3.17 11.44 -8.56
N PRO A 75 -2.26 10.49 -8.85
CA PRO A 75 -2.04 10.07 -10.24
C PRO A 75 -3.09 9.10 -10.80
N LEU A 76 -3.98 8.61 -9.96
CA LEU A 76 -4.95 7.58 -10.35
C LEU A 76 -6.39 7.99 -10.03
N PRO A 77 -6.84 9.18 -10.47
CA PRO A 77 -8.19 9.63 -10.15
C PRO A 77 -9.24 8.68 -10.72
N GLY A 78 -10.20 8.32 -9.89
CA GLY A 78 -11.32 7.46 -10.29
C GLY A 78 -11.00 5.99 -10.43
N ARG A 79 -9.74 5.58 -10.32
CA ARG A 79 -9.38 4.16 -10.40
C ARG A 79 -9.57 3.51 -9.04
N ARG A 80 -10.05 2.26 -9.08
CA ARG A 80 -10.28 1.48 -7.87
C ARG A 80 -9.58 0.13 -7.99
N PHE A 81 -9.18 -0.39 -6.84
CA PHE A 81 -8.41 -1.62 -6.76
C PHE A 81 -9.05 -2.56 -5.77
N ASP A 82 -8.91 -3.85 -6.00
CA ASP A 82 -9.46 -4.86 -5.10
C ASP A 82 -8.71 -4.92 -3.78
N CYS A 83 -7.46 -4.46 -3.78
CA CYS A 83 -6.68 -4.31 -2.57
C CYS A 83 -5.82 -3.06 -2.67
N VAL A 84 -5.80 -2.27 -1.61
CA VAL A 84 -4.85 -1.15 -1.49
C VAL A 84 -3.96 -1.43 -0.30
N VAL A 85 -2.65 -1.38 -0.53
CA VAL A 85 -1.63 -1.66 0.48
C VAL A 85 -0.91 -0.36 0.82
N VAL A 86 -0.82 -0.04 2.10
CA VAL A 86 -0.06 1.12 2.57
C VAL A 86 0.79 0.65 3.74
N THR A 87 2.12 0.72 3.60
CA THR A 87 3.01 0.31 4.67
C THR A 87 4.05 1.38 4.93
N ASN A 88 4.28 1.63 6.23
CA ASN A 88 5.30 2.58 6.70
C ASN A 88 5.11 3.98 6.13
N TYR A 89 3.87 4.36 5.89
CA TYR A 89 3.53 5.66 5.33
C TYR A 89 2.21 6.13 5.93
N LEU A 90 2.16 7.36 6.38
CA LEU A 90 0.93 7.95 6.88
C LEU A 90 0.93 9.44 6.56
N TRP A 91 -0.06 9.86 5.81
CA TRP A 91 -0.34 11.27 5.56
C TRP A 91 -1.85 11.44 5.56
N ARG A 92 -2.37 11.96 6.66
CA ARG A 92 -3.81 12.01 6.90
C ARG A 92 -4.63 12.67 5.80
N PRO A 93 -4.18 13.77 5.17
CA PRO A 93 -4.97 14.36 4.09
C PRO A 93 -5.24 13.43 2.92
N LEU A 94 -4.45 12.37 2.76
CA LEU A 94 -4.64 11.42 1.66
C LEU A 94 -5.59 10.27 2.01
N LEU A 95 -5.96 10.10 3.27
CA LEU A 95 -6.77 8.95 3.67
C LEU A 95 -8.10 8.84 2.92
N PRO A 96 -8.85 9.93 2.70
CA PRO A 96 -10.08 9.80 1.90
C PRO A 96 -9.81 9.30 0.48
N THR A 97 -8.73 9.76 -0.14
CA THR A 97 -8.36 9.33 -1.49
C THR A 97 -7.98 7.86 -1.52
N ILE A 98 -7.22 7.41 -0.51
CA ILE A 98 -6.86 6.00 -0.39
C ILE A 98 -8.13 5.15 -0.23
N LEU A 99 -9.04 5.59 0.62
CA LEU A 99 -10.29 4.86 0.82
C LEU A 99 -11.11 4.80 -0.46
N ASP A 100 -11.18 5.89 -1.21
CA ASP A 100 -11.91 5.93 -2.47
C ASP A 100 -11.27 5.03 -3.54
N SER A 101 -10.00 4.68 -3.35
CA SER A 101 -9.30 3.80 -4.29
C SER A 101 -9.59 2.32 -4.06
N VAL A 102 -10.27 1.99 -2.97
CA VAL A 102 -10.64 0.60 -2.68
C VAL A 102 -11.97 0.30 -3.36
N ALA A 103 -11.99 -0.75 -4.19
CA ALA A 103 -13.20 -1.15 -4.88
C ALA A 103 -14.25 -1.68 -3.90
N PRO A 104 -15.54 -1.63 -4.26
CA PRO A 104 -16.57 -2.26 -3.44
C PRO A 104 -16.22 -3.73 -3.21
N GLY A 105 -16.27 -4.15 -1.93
CA GLY A 105 -15.85 -5.49 -1.55
C GLY A 105 -14.36 -5.71 -1.45
N GLY A 106 -13.57 -4.69 -1.77
CA GLY A 106 -12.11 -4.77 -1.65
C GLY A 106 -11.63 -4.59 -0.22
N VAL A 107 -10.31 -4.64 -0.05
CA VAL A 107 -9.71 -4.50 1.28
C VAL A 107 -8.61 -3.44 1.28
N LEU A 108 -8.44 -2.80 2.41
CA LEU A 108 -7.32 -1.92 2.67
C LEU A 108 -6.44 -2.58 3.72
N LEU A 109 -5.17 -2.83 3.37
CA LEU A 109 -4.18 -3.37 4.28
C LEU A 109 -3.24 -2.24 4.66
N TYR A 110 -3.36 -1.76 5.88
CA TYR A 110 -2.63 -0.59 6.34
C TYR A 110 -1.75 -0.96 7.53
N GLU A 111 -0.46 -0.67 7.42
CA GLU A 111 0.48 -0.92 8.49
C GLU A 111 1.48 0.23 8.57
N THR A 112 1.53 0.89 9.71
CA THR A 112 2.48 1.98 9.92
C THR A 112 2.87 2.06 11.40
N PHE A 113 3.85 2.87 11.71
CA PHE A 113 4.23 3.07 13.09
C PHE A 113 3.19 3.90 13.82
N ALA A 114 2.88 3.50 15.04
CA ALA A 114 1.97 4.27 15.88
C ALA A 114 2.66 5.57 16.30
N GLN A 115 1.89 6.65 16.22
CA GLN A 115 2.40 7.96 16.56
C GLN A 115 2.73 8.02 18.06
N GLY A 116 3.88 8.58 18.39
CA GLY A 116 4.27 8.77 19.77
C GLY A 116 5.09 7.65 20.38
N ASN A 117 5.26 6.55 19.68
CA ASN A 117 5.99 5.40 20.23
C ASN A 117 7.50 5.53 20.15
N GLU A 118 7.99 6.45 19.39
CA GLU A 118 9.43 6.67 19.26
C GLU A 118 10.06 7.04 20.60
N SER A 119 9.28 7.67 21.46
CA SER A 119 9.81 8.13 22.75
C SER A 119 10.09 7.00 23.71
N VAL A 120 9.60 5.80 23.46
CA VAL A 120 9.87 4.66 24.34
C VAL A 120 10.93 3.73 23.78
N GLY A 121 11.65 4.19 22.76
CA GLY A 121 12.80 3.48 22.25
C GLY A 121 12.51 2.33 21.31
N ARG A 122 11.27 2.07 21.01
CA ARG A 122 10.91 1.07 20.02
C ARG A 122 9.58 1.44 19.40
N PRO A 123 9.41 1.18 18.10
CA PRO A 123 8.15 1.46 17.44
C PRO A 123 7.08 0.45 17.84
N ALA A 124 5.86 0.92 17.95
CA ALA A 124 4.68 0.07 17.90
C ALA A 124 3.98 0.36 16.59
N ARG A 125 3.41 -0.66 16.00
CA ARG A 125 2.74 -0.51 14.71
C ARG A 125 1.25 -0.37 14.91
N ALA A 126 0.64 0.49 14.10
CA ALA A 126 -0.79 0.52 13.95
C ALA A 126 -1.12 -0.26 12.68
N ASP A 127 -1.77 -1.40 12.85
CA ASP A 127 -2.10 -2.29 11.74
C ASP A 127 -3.60 -2.30 11.55
N PHE A 128 -4.04 -2.00 10.34
CA PHE A 128 -5.45 -1.91 10.06
C PHE A 128 -5.83 -2.83 8.91
N LEU A 129 -6.86 -3.64 9.14
CA LEU A 129 -7.50 -4.42 8.09
C LEU A 129 -8.92 -3.86 7.99
N LEU A 130 -9.13 -2.99 7.00
CA LEU A 130 -10.37 -2.23 6.93
C LEU A 130 -11.03 -2.36 5.57
N ARG A 131 -12.35 -2.24 5.59
CA ARG A 131 -13.16 -2.14 4.39
C ARG A 131 -13.70 -0.73 4.26
N PRO A 132 -14.15 -0.33 3.07
CA PRO A 132 -14.74 0.99 2.91
C PRO A 132 -15.82 1.24 3.96
N GLY A 133 -15.78 2.40 4.59
CA GLY A 133 -16.67 2.75 5.67
C GLY A 133 -16.09 2.55 7.06
N GLU A 134 -15.26 1.54 7.26
CA GLU A 134 -14.65 1.30 8.56
C GLU A 134 -13.54 2.29 8.86
N LEU A 135 -12.76 2.63 7.84
CA LEU A 135 -11.62 3.55 8.01
C LEU A 135 -12.07 4.92 8.49
N LEU A 136 -13.20 5.39 8.02
CA LEU A 136 -13.70 6.71 8.42
C LEU A 136 -14.03 6.75 9.90
N GLN A 137 -14.39 5.62 10.49
CA GLN A 137 -14.66 5.54 11.92
C GLN A 137 -13.38 5.36 12.74
N ALA A 138 -12.35 4.80 12.13
CA ALA A 138 -11.06 4.56 12.81
C ALA A 138 -10.19 5.80 12.85
N PHE A 139 -10.40 6.73 11.98
CA PHE A 139 -9.66 7.97 11.88
C PHE A 139 -10.60 9.17 12.03
#